data_0350e77248c9fa37526aa0d93d81cf79
#
_entry.id   0350e77248c9fa37526aa0d93d81cf79
#
_cell.length_a   1.000
_cell.length_b   1.000
_cell.length_c   1.000
_cell.angle_alpha   90.00
_cell.angle_beta   90.00
_cell.angle_gamma   90.00
#
_symmetry.space_group_name_H-M   'P 1'
#
loop_
_entity.id
_entity.type
_entity.pdbx_description
1 polymer ?
#
loop_
_entity_poly.entity_id
_entity_poly.type
_entity_poly.pdbx_seq_one_letter_code
_entity_poly.pdbx_strand_id
1 'polypeptide(L)'
;MPALSFLQRLVKQSSLTPRQLESLSAYIRVASGELKLKEAASIASQGKTKGTKERPLSIGSYYRTVSQARSNVKEALVTVVIAIWLGLIKSEDARRLFELVGGGARELSDEEAERFLQLLDALVRRIVV
;
A
#
# COMPACT_ATOMS: atom_id res chain seq x y z
N MET A 1 -3.22 -15.58 -4.93
CA MET A 1 -2.51 -14.79 -5.96
C MET A 1 -1.23 -14.20 -5.40
N PRO A 2 -0.14 -14.28 -6.14
CA PRO A 2 1.14 -13.74 -5.66
C PRO A 2 1.08 -12.25 -5.32
N ALA A 3 0.39 -11.45 -6.12
CA ALA A 3 0.28 -10.02 -5.90
C ALA A 3 -0.41 -9.66 -4.59
N LEU A 4 -1.46 -10.39 -4.23
CA LEU A 4 -2.18 -10.16 -2.98
C LEU A 4 -1.33 -10.53 -1.77
N SER A 5 -0.65 -11.68 -1.82
CA SER A 5 0.26 -12.11 -0.78
C SER A 5 1.41 -11.12 -0.60
N PHE A 6 1.95 -10.61 -1.70
CA PHE A 6 3.00 -9.60 -1.69
C PHE A 6 2.54 -8.31 -0.98
N LEU A 7 1.38 -7.80 -1.33
CA LEU A 7 0.82 -6.61 -0.69
C LEU A 7 0.55 -6.81 0.80
N GLN A 8 0.07 -8.00 1.18
CA GLN A 8 -0.17 -8.31 2.58
C GLN A 8 1.14 -8.34 3.39
N ARG A 9 2.22 -8.80 2.79
CA ARG A 9 3.54 -8.78 3.42
C ARG A 9 4.07 -7.36 3.57
N LEU A 10 3.86 -6.52 2.56
CA LEU A 10 4.30 -5.12 2.60
C LEU A 10 3.51 -4.31 3.61
N VAL A 11 2.20 -4.51 3.69
CA VAL A 11 1.35 -3.69 4.57
C VAL A 11 1.72 -3.86 6.03
N LYS A 12 2.19 -5.04 6.43
CA LYS A 12 2.63 -5.30 7.81
C LYS A 12 3.82 -4.44 8.22
N GLN A 13 4.63 -4.01 7.26
CA GLN A 13 5.81 -3.20 7.49
C GLN A 13 5.58 -1.73 7.21
N SER A 14 4.38 -1.38 6.76
CA SER A 14 4.04 -0.01 6.39
C SER A 14 3.28 0.70 7.50
N SER A 15 3.03 1.98 7.31
CA SER A 15 2.15 2.76 8.17
C SER A 15 0.67 2.64 7.78
N LEU A 16 0.36 1.85 6.76
CA LEU A 16 -1.03 1.60 6.36
C LEU A 16 -1.60 0.44 7.17
N THR A 17 -2.87 0.57 7.57
CA THR A 17 -3.61 -0.56 8.12
C THR A 17 -4.15 -1.41 6.96
N PRO A 18 -4.49 -2.70 7.22
CA PRO A 18 -5.14 -3.51 6.20
C PRO A 18 -6.41 -2.87 5.64
N ARG A 19 -7.19 -2.22 6.49
CA ARG A 19 -8.40 -1.51 6.08
C ARG A 19 -8.10 -0.33 5.15
N GLN A 20 -7.05 0.41 5.44
CA GLN A 20 -6.59 1.50 4.58
C GLN A 20 -6.13 0.97 3.22
N LEU A 21 -5.43 -0.15 3.20
CA LEU A 21 -5.01 -0.79 1.94
C LEU A 21 -6.23 -1.18 1.10
N GLU A 22 -7.22 -1.83 1.72
CA GLU A 22 -8.45 -2.22 1.02
C GLU A 22 -9.18 -1.00 0.45
N SER A 23 -9.28 0.06 1.25
CA SER A 23 -9.96 1.29 0.83
C SER A 23 -9.23 1.99 -0.31
N LEU A 24 -7.91 2.05 -0.26
CA LEU A 24 -7.11 2.62 -1.35
C LEU A 24 -7.22 1.81 -2.63
N SER A 25 -7.17 0.49 -2.51
CA SER A 25 -7.31 -0.40 -3.64
C SER A 25 -8.65 -0.20 -4.33
N ALA A 26 -9.73 -0.14 -3.54
CA ALA A 26 -11.07 0.13 -4.06
C ALA A 26 -11.18 1.53 -4.67
N TYR A 27 -10.55 2.52 -4.07
CA TYR A 27 -10.53 3.90 -4.57
C TYR A 27 -9.91 3.97 -5.97
N ILE A 28 -8.80 3.30 -6.18
CA ILE A 28 -8.13 3.27 -7.46
C ILE A 28 -9.03 2.61 -8.52
N ARG A 29 -9.76 1.55 -8.15
CA ARG A 29 -10.69 0.87 -9.05
C ARG A 29 -11.90 1.75 -9.40
N VAL A 30 -12.36 2.58 -8.48
CA VAL A 30 -13.39 3.59 -8.77
C VAL A 30 -12.85 4.62 -9.76
N ALA A 31 -11.65 5.12 -9.53
CA ALA A 31 -11.04 6.11 -10.39
C ALA A 31 -10.79 5.58 -11.81
N SER A 32 -10.53 4.29 -11.95
CA SER A 32 -10.34 3.65 -13.26
C SER A 32 -11.65 3.22 -13.92
N GLY A 33 -12.79 3.40 -13.25
CA GLY A 33 -14.09 3.03 -13.77
C GLY A 33 -14.50 1.58 -13.58
N GLU A 34 -13.68 0.78 -12.89
CA GLU A 34 -13.98 -0.64 -12.65
C GLU A 34 -15.08 -0.85 -11.61
N LEU A 35 -15.22 0.06 -10.66
CA LEU A 35 -16.18 -0.03 -9.56
C LEU A 35 -17.00 1.23 -9.44
N LYS A 36 -18.23 1.07 -8.98
CA LYS A 36 -19.04 2.17 -8.50
C LYS A 36 -18.70 2.47 -7.05
N LEU A 37 -18.96 3.70 -6.61
CA LEU A 37 -18.64 4.15 -5.26
C LEU A 37 -19.25 3.27 -4.17
N LYS A 38 -20.52 2.86 -4.34
CA LYS A 38 -21.18 1.97 -3.38
C LYS A 38 -20.50 0.60 -3.28
N GLU A 39 -20.06 0.09 -4.41
CA GLU A 39 -19.34 -1.18 -4.47
C GLU A 39 -17.99 -1.07 -3.75
N ALA A 40 -17.28 0.04 -3.95
CA ALA A 40 -16.00 0.30 -3.30
C ALA A 40 -16.14 0.35 -1.77
N ALA A 41 -17.16 1.04 -1.27
CA ALA A 41 -17.43 1.13 0.17
C ALA A 41 -17.77 -0.25 0.75
N SER A 42 -18.53 -1.05 0.01
CA SER A 42 -18.89 -2.41 0.42
C SER A 42 -17.66 -3.32 0.48
N ILE A 43 -16.79 -3.27 -0.51
CA ILE A 43 -15.56 -4.07 -0.55
C ILE A 43 -14.63 -3.67 0.60
N ALA A 44 -14.47 -2.39 0.84
CA ALA A 44 -13.61 -1.89 1.92
C ALA A 44 -14.06 -2.36 3.29
N SER A 45 -15.35 -2.65 3.47
CA SER A 45 -15.88 -3.14 4.74
C SER A 45 -15.61 -4.63 4.99
N GLN A 46 -15.25 -5.38 3.97
CA GLN A 46 -15.04 -6.84 4.08
C GLN A 46 -13.78 -7.20 4.87
N GLY A 47 -12.88 -6.25 5.09
CA GLY A 47 -11.68 -6.46 5.91
C GLY A 47 -11.93 -6.41 7.40
N LYS A 48 -13.16 -6.31 7.86
CA LYS A 48 -13.48 -6.24 9.30
C LYS A 48 -13.28 -7.57 9.99
N THR A 49 -12.94 -7.48 11.27
CA THR A 49 -12.71 -8.62 12.12
C THR A 49 -13.95 -9.52 12.21
N LYS A 50 -13.73 -10.82 12.14
CA LYS A 50 -14.80 -11.81 12.31
C LYS A 50 -15.48 -11.64 13.65
N GLY A 51 -16.81 -11.74 13.66
CA GLY A 51 -17.62 -11.71 14.88
C GLY A 51 -18.29 -10.38 15.14
N THR A 52 -17.97 -9.33 14.43
CA THR A 52 -18.73 -8.10 14.47
C THR A 52 -19.84 -8.17 13.42
N LYS A 53 -21.02 -7.68 13.78
CA LYS A 53 -22.10 -7.49 12.81
C LYS A 53 -21.57 -6.50 11.76
N GLU A 54 -21.25 -7.03 10.62
CA GLU A 54 -20.67 -6.24 9.56
C GLU A 54 -21.73 -5.38 8.92
N ARG A 55 -21.55 -4.09 9.08
CA ARG A 55 -22.28 -3.13 8.27
C ARG A 55 -21.33 -2.68 7.17
N PRO A 56 -21.80 -2.59 5.93
CA PRO A 56 -21.01 -1.93 4.90
C PRO A 56 -20.59 -0.55 5.41
N LEU A 57 -19.38 -0.14 5.09
CA LEU A 57 -18.97 1.22 5.40
C LEU A 57 -19.91 2.18 4.70
N SER A 58 -20.33 3.22 5.41
CA SER A 58 -21.00 4.33 4.76
C SER A 58 -20.04 4.97 3.77
N ILE A 59 -20.58 5.63 2.77
CA ILE A 59 -19.75 6.36 1.79
C ILE A 59 -18.88 7.39 2.50
N GLY A 60 -19.41 8.07 3.52
CA GLY A 60 -18.65 9.02 4.30
C GLY A 60 -17.49 8.40 5.06
N SER A 61 -17.70 7.25 5.70
CA SER A 61 -16.63 6.51 6.38
C SER A 61 -15.58 5.99 5.43
N TYR A 62 -16.00 5.52 4.27
CA TYR A 62 -15.10 5.09 3.21
C TYR A 62 -14.19 6.25 2.77
N TYR A 63 -14.76 7.41 2.48
CA TYR A 63 -13.98 8.59 2.09
C TYR A 63 -13.02 9.03 3.19
N ARG A 64 -13.44 8.95 4.44
CA ARG A 64 -12.57 9.29 5.56
C ARG A 64 -11.37 8.35 5.62
N THR A 65 -11.61 7.05 5.47
CA THR A 65 -10.53 6.05 5.46
C THR A 65 -9.58 6.27 4.28
N VAL A 66 -10.11 6.54 3.10
CA VAL A 66 -9.30 6.86 1.92
C VAL A 66 -8.47 8.11 2.15
N SER A 67 -9.06 9.15 2.71
CA SER A 67 -8.36 10.40 3.00
C SER A 67 -7.21 10.19 3.98
N GLN A 68 -7.44 9.42 5.04
CA GLN A 68 -6.40 9.08 6.01
C GLN A 68 -5.27 8.28 5.37
N ALA A 69 -5.63 7.30 4.55
CA ALA A 69 -4.65 6.48 3.85
C ALA A 69 -3.80 7.32 2.89
N ARG A 70 -4.42 8.23 2.15
CA ARG A 70 -3.70 9.13 1.25
C ARG A 70 -2.77 10.06 2.00
N SER A 71 -3.19 10.57 3.16
CA SER A 71 -2.31 11.36 4.03
C SER A 71 -1.11 10.55 4.52
N ASN A 72 -1.32 9.30 4.88
CA ASN A 72 -0.22 8.42 5.28
C ASN A 72 0.77 8.22 4.13
N VAL A 73 0.28 8.04 2.92
CA VAL A 73 1.15 7.90 1.74
C VAL A 73 1.95 9.18 1.51
N LYS A 74 1.29 10.33 1.60
CA LYS A 74 1.95 11.63 1.45
C LYS A 74 3.07 11.80 2.49
N GLU A 75 2.76 11.55 3.76
CA GLU A 75 3.73 11.69 4.84
C GLU A 75 4.90 10.74 4.66
N ALA A 76 4.63 9.50 4.27
CA ALA A 76 5.67 8.51 4.02
C ALA A 76 6.58 8.95 2.87
N LEU A 77 6.01 9.47 1.79
CA LEU A 77 6.78 9.95 0.65
C LEU A 77 7.68 11.13 1.04
N VAL A 78 7.14 12.09 1.78
CA VAL A 78 7.91 13.23 2.25
C VAL A 78 9.04 12.76 3.16
N THR A 79 8.77 11.80 4.04
CA THR A 79 9.79 11.24 4.92
C THR A 79 10.90 10.56 4.12
N VAL A 80 10.56 9.83 3.07
CA VAL A 80 11.55 9.19 2.20
C VAL A 80 12.41 10.26 1.50
N VAL A 81 11.80 11.34 1.02
CA VAL A 81 12.54 12.45 0.41
C VAL A 81 13.55 13.05 1.39
N ILE A 82 13.14 13.26 2.63
CA ILE A 82 14.04 13.75 3.69
C ILE A 82 15.18 12.76 3.92
N ALA A 83 14.88 11.47 3.98
CA ALA A 83 15.88 10.44 4.21
C ALA A 83 16.91 10.38 3.06
N ILE A 84 16.47 10.57 1.83
CA ILE A 84 17.38 10.65 0.68
C ILE A 84 18.24 11.93 0.76
N TRP A 85 17.62 13.04 1.08
CA TRP A 85 18.31 14.32 1.26
C TRP A 85 19.41 14.22 2.30
N LEU A 86 19.15 13.55 3.41
CA LEU A 86 20.12 13.38 4.51
C LEU A 86 21.18 12.31 4.21
N GLY A 87 21.01 11.55 3.14
CA GLY A 87 21.93 10.46 2.81
C GLY A 87 21.67 9.15 3.54
N LEU A 88 20.59 9.07 4.30
CA LEU A 88 20.20 7.83 4.98
C LEU A 88 19.79 6.76 3.97
N ILE A 89 19.10 7.17 2.92
CA ILE A 89 18.73 6.31 1.79
C ILE A 89 19.45 6.86 0.56
N LYS A 90 20.20 6.00 -0.13
CA LYS A 90 20.84 6.39 -1.39
C LYS A 90 19.79 6.48 -2.49
N SER A 91 19.87 7.53 -3.30
CA SER A 91 18.92 7.73 -4.40
C SER A 91 18.91 6.57 -5.40
N GLU A 92 20.06 5.91 -5.59
CA GLU A 92 20.14 4.74 -6.46
C GLU A 92 19.33 3.56 -5.94
N ASP A 93 19.35 3.35 -4.62
CA ASP A 93 18.60 2.27 -3.99
C ASP A 93 17.09 2.54 -4.09
N ALA A 94 16.69 3.79 -3.86
CA ALA A 94 15.29 4.19 -4.02
C ALA A 94 14.83 3.98 -5.46
N ARG A 95 15.66 4.36 -6.43
CA ARG A 95 15.34 4.19 -7.86
C ARG A 95 15.18 2.72 -8.21
N ARG A 96 16.05 1.85 -7.73
CA ARG A 96 15.93 0.41 -7.96
C ARG A 96 14.63 -0.17 -7.43
N LEU A 97 14.25 0.22 -6.22
CA LEU A 97 12.98 -0.21 -5.64
C LEU A 97 11.80 0.26 -6.48
N PHE A 98 11.80 1.52 -6.87
CA PHE A 98 10.73 2.11 -7.66
C PHE A 98 10.62 1.46 -9.04
N GLU A 99 11.74 1.15 -9.68
CA GLU A 99 11.74 0.46 -10.96
C GLU A 99 11.14 -0.95 -10.86
N LEU A 100 11.45 -1.68 -9.80
CA LEU A 100 10.91 -3.01 -9.59
C LEU A 100 9.40 -3.00 -9.37
N VAL A 101 8.88 -1.97 -8.74
CA VAL A 101 7.45 -1.84 -8.43
C VAL A 101 6.72 -0.99 -9.48
N GLY A 102 7.47 -0.33 -10.35
CA GLY A 102 6.98 0.76 -11.21
C GLY A 102 5.95 0.38 -12.27
N GLY A 103 5.56 -0.88 -12.36
CA GLY A 103 4.48 -1.30 -13.23
C GLY A 103 3.07 -0.96 -12.71
N GLY A 104 2.96 -0.33 -11.55
CA GLY A 104 1.67 -0.01 -10.94
C GLY A 104 0.87 -1.26 -10.64
N ALA A 105 -0.30 -1.39 -11.27
CA ALA A 105 -1.17 -2.55 -11.07
C ALA A 105 -0.65 -3.83 -11.75
N ARG A 106 0.52 -3.80 -12.37
CA ARG A 106 1.10 -4.98 -13.01
C ARG A 106 1.37 -6.07 -11.99
N GLU A 107 1.02 -7.29 -12.33
CA GLU A 107 1.36 -8.44 -11.50
C GLU A 107 2.86 -8.70 -11.55
N LEU A 108 3.47 -8.85 -10.38
CA LEU A 108 4.85 -9.29 -10.28
C LEU A 108 4.88 -10.82 -10.32
N SER A 109 5.88 -11.36 -11.01
CA SER A 109 6.16 -12.79 -10.90
C SER A 109 6.66 -13.11 -9.48
N ASP A 110 6.62 -14.38 -9.09
CA ASP A 110 7.12 -14.79 -7.78
C ASP A 110 8.59 -14.43 -7.62
N GLU A 111 9.38 -14.57 -8.68
CA GLU A 111 10.80 -14.21 -8.66
C GLU A 111 11.01 -12.71 -8.48
N GLU A 112 10.24 -11.90 -9.18
CA GLU A 112 10.31 -10.44 -9.07
C GLU A 112 9.91 -9.97 -7.68
N ALA A 113 8.83 -10.55 -7.13
CA ALA A 113 8.36 -10.22 -5.79
C ALA A 113 9.42 -10.59 -4.74
N GLU A 114 10.02 -11.76 -4.85
CA GLU A 114 11.07 -12.20 -3.93
C GLU A 114 12.31 -11.32 -4.02
N ARG A 115 12.73 -10.97 -5.22
CA ARG A 115 13.87 -10.06 -5.43
C ARG A 115 13.61 -8.70 -4.81
N PHE A 116 12.41 -8.17 -5.00
CA PHE A 116 12.02 -6.89 -4.42
C PHE A 116 12.07 -6.95 -2.89
N LEU A 117 11.52 -8.00 -2.29
CA LEU A 117 11.49 -8.15 -0.83
C LEU A 117 12.91 -8.29 -0.25
N GLN A 118 13.79 -8.98 -0.94
CA GLN A 118 15.19 -9.11 -0.53
C GLN A 118 15.90 -7.75 -0.58
N LEU A 119 15.68 -6.98 -1.62
CA LEU A 119 16.27 -5.66 -1.77
C LEU A 119 15.75 -4.70 -0.71
N LEU A 120 14.44 -4.72 -0.48
CA LEU A 120 13.80 -3.91 0.54
C LEU A 120 14.33 -4.26 1.93
N ASP A 121 14.43 -5.55 2.24
CA ASP A 121 14.92 -6.01 3.52
C ASP A 121 16.37 -5.59 3.76
N ALA A 122 17.22 -5.69 2.75
CA ALA A 122 18.60 -5.23 2.84
C ALA A 122 18.69 -3.73 3.10
N LEU A 123 17.83 -2.95 2.44
CA LEU A 123 17.79 -1.50 2.63
C LEU A 123 17.30 -1.15 4.03
N VAL A 124 16.24 -1.80 4.50
CA VAL A 124 15.69 -1.57 5.84
C VAL A 124 16.73 -1.86 6.91
N ARG A 125 17.49 -2.94 6.77
CA ARG A 125 18.55 -3.28 7.74
C ARG A 125 19.61 -2.20 7.83
N ARG A 126 19.93 -1.55 6.74
CA ARG A 126 20.90 -0.44 6.75
C ARG A 126 20.37 0.80 7.45
N ILE A 127 19.05 1.02 7.35
CA ILE A 127 18.41 2.19 7.97
C ILE A 127 18.23 1.99 9.47
N VAL A 128 17.89 0.79 9.91
CA VAL A 128 17.42 0.51 11.27
C VAL A 128 18.53 0.04 12.21
N VAL A 129 19.70 -0.18 11.73
CA VAL A 129 20.84 -0.65 12.56
C VAL A 129 21.23 0.33 13.66
#